data_13738c926682c71338e11bb03dec7f07
#
_entry.id   13738c926682c71338e11bb03dec7f07
#
_cell.length_a   1.000
_cell.length_b   1.000
_cell.length_c   1.000
_cell.angle_alpha   90.00
_cell.angle_beta   90.00
_cell.angle_gamma   90.00
#
_symmetry.space_group_name_H-M   'P 1'
#
loop_
_entity.id
_entity.type
_entity.pdbx_description
1 polymer ?
#
loop_
_entity_poly.entity_id
_entity_poly.type
_entity_poly.pdbx_seq_one_letter_code
_entity_poly.pdbx_strand_id
1 'polypeptide(L)'
;MSEQLAQFQNQAPAEHRNTTDMVLDYQAMAQMSNLAEMMANGRATVPQHLQGNPADCMAVVMQAAQWRMNPFAVAQKTHVVQGTLGYEAQLVNAVVCSSTKVKDSFHYDWFGDWTKVIGNFVTKTSQKGNQYQAPNWNAADEKGLGVRVWATLKGETEPRVIELLLSQAQVRNSTLWASDPKQQLAYLAVKRWARLYAPDVILGVYSSDELQEQPATEREINPREETSSGRPERELYPDADFEQNFPKWKKAIESGKRTARQIIDMVSSKADLTDEQQAQIKAVEAQPAEDEQAPAQGDE
;
A
#
# COMPACT_ATOMS: atom_id res chain seq x y z
N MET A 1 -8.05 -21.08 -51.88
CA MET A 1 -8.60 -21.10 -50.49
C MET A 1 -8.08 -22.25 -49.59
N SER A 2 -7.29 -23.19 -50.11
CA SER A 2 -6.77 -24.35 -49.36
C SER A 2 -5.37 -24.19 -48.76
N GLU A 3 -4.53 -23.27 -49.28
CA GLU A 3 -3.16 -23.09 -48.76
C GLU A 3 -3.08 -22.18 -47.52
N GLN A 4 -3.97 -21.22 -47.40
CA GLN A 4 -4.02 -20.34 -46.22
C GLN A 4 -4.56 -21.08 -44.97
N LEU A 5 -5.45 -22.07 -45.13
CA LEU A 5 -5.94 -22.89 -44.03
C LEU A 5 -4.88 -23.91 -43.55
N ALA A 6 -3.98 -24.36 -44.42
CA ALA A 6 -2.89 -25.27 -44.06
C ALA A 6 -1.78 -24.59 -43.24
N GLN A 7 -1.58 -23.26 -43.41
CA GLN A 7 -0.63 -22.49 -42.60
C GLN A 7 -1.09 -22.29 -41.16
N PHE A 8 -2.41 -22.23 -40.89
CA PHE A 8 -2.95 -22.13 -39.52
C PHE A 8 -2.91 -23.48 -38.76
N GLN A 9 -2.85 -24.60 -39.44
CA GLN A 9 -2.82 -25.91 -38.78
C GLN A 9 -1.40 -26.37 -38.38
N ASN A 10 -0.34 -25.68 -38.81
CA ASN A 10 1.04 -26.01 -38.51
C ASN A 10 1.72 -25.09 -37.47
N GLN A 11 0.96 -24.29 -36.77
CA GLN A 11 1.46 -23.67 -35.55
C GLN A 11 1.49 -24.76 -34.47
N ALA A 12 2.71 -25.18 -34.12
CA ALA A 12 2.93 -26.02 -32.95
C ALA A 12 2.15 -25.43 -31.75
N PRO A 13 1.56 -26.27 -30.88
CA PRO A 13 0.87 -25.77 -29.68
C PRO A 13 1.80 -24.77 -29.00
N ALA A 14 1.27 -23.56 -28.71
CA ALA A 14 2.07 -22.53 -28.05
C ALA A 14 2.68 -23.15 -26.80
N GLU A 15 4.01 -23.40 -26.86
CA GLU A 15 4.76 -23.85 -25.70
C GLU A 15 4.35 -22.95 -24.51
N HIS A 16 4.09 -23.57 -23.38
CA HIS A 16 3.72 -22.88 -22.16
C HIS A 16 4.89 -22.02 -21.69
N ARG A 17 5.07 -20.86 -22.34
CA ARG A 17 6.10 -19.90 -21.95
C ARG A 17 5.83 -19.42 -20.55
N ASN A 18 6.81 -19.60 -19.68
CA ASN A 18 6.80 -19.04 -18.34
C ASN A 18 6.90 -17.50 -18.45
N THR A 19 6.39 -16.76 -17.48
CA THR A 19 6.49 -15.30 -17.44
C THR A 19 7.95 -14.84 -17.50
N THR A 20 8.88 -15.62 -16.91
CA THR A 20 10.32 -15.38 -16.99
C THR A 20 10.80 -15.42 -18.44
N ASP A 21 10.34 -16.38 -19.24
CA ASP A 21 10.69 -16.49 -20.65
C ASP A 21 10.12 -15.32 -21.46
N MET A 22 8.93 -14.83 -21.10
CA MET A 22 8.31 -13.65 -21.72
C MET A 22 9.07 -12.35 -21.43
N VAL A 23 9.61 -12.18 -20.22
CA VAL A 23 10.43 -11.01 -19.85
C VAL A 23 11.76 -11.00 -20.62
N LEU A 24 12.30 -12.17 -20.94
CA LEU A 24 13.53 -12.32 -21.72
C LEU A 24 13.30 -12.26 -23.24
N ASP A 25 12.05 -12.32 -23.69
CA ASP A 25 11.67 -12.21 -25.10
C ASP A 25 11.35 -10.76 -25.45
N TYR A 26 12.22 -10.12 -26.23
CA TYR A 26 12.06 -8.72 -26.65
C TYR A 26 10.72 -8.47 -27.35
N GLN A 27 10.26 -9.38 -28.20
CA GLN A 27 8.99 -9.23 -28.93
C GLN A 27 7.79 -9.30 -28.00
N ALA A 28 7.79 -10.24 -27.05
CA ALA A 28 6.75 -10.34 -26.03
C ALA A 28 6.72 -9.09 -25.14
N MET A 29 7.89 -8.60 -24.72
CA MET A 29 7.99 -7.37 -23.92
C MET A 29 7.48 -6.15 -24.68
N ALA A 30 7.79 -6.00 -25.97
CA ALA A 30 7.30 -4.91 -26.79
C ALA A 30 5.76 -4.95 -26.93
N GLN A 31 5.19 -6.13 -27.11
CA GLN A 31 3.71 -6.29 -27.16
C GLN A 31 3.04 -5.96 -25.83
N MET A 32 3.61 -6.38 -24.71
CA MET A 32 3.12 -6.05 -23.37
C MET A 32 3.23 -4.55 -23.10
N SER A 33 4.33 -3.90 -23.52
CA SER A 33 4.49 -2.44 -23.41
C SER A 33 3.44 -1.67 -24.21
N ASN A 34 3.19 -2.07 -25.46
CA ASN A 34 2.14 -1.45 -26.28
C ASN A 34 0.75 -1.60 -25.65
N LEU A 35 0.47 -2.77 -25.06
CA LEU A 35 -0.79 -3.01 -24.35
C LEU A 35 -0.88 -2.13 -23.09
N ALA A 36 0.19 -1.99 -22.33
CA ALA A 36 0.26 -1.15 -21.15
C ALA A 36 0.04 0.33 -21.48
N GLU A 37 0.61 0.82 -22.58
CA GLU A 37 0.37 2.17 -23.09
C GLU A 37 -1.10 2.36 -23.49
N MET A 38 -1.69 1.39 -24.20
CA MET A 38 -3.11 1.40 -24.55
C MET A 38 -3.99 1.45 -23.30
N MET A 39 -3.66 0.66 -22.26
CA MET A 39 -4.37 0.67 -20.99
C MET A 39 -4.25 2.03 -20.29
N ALA A 40 -3.06 2.61 -20.22
CA ALA A 40 -2.81 3.89 -19.58
C ALA A 40 -3.59 5.05 -20.26
N ASN A 41 -3.83 4.96 -21.57
CA ASN A 41 -4.64 5.91 -22.31
C ASN A 41 -6.16 5.69 -22.13
N GLY A 42 -6.58 4.57 -21.53
CA GLY A 42 -7.98 4.27 -21.24
C GLY A 42 -8.53 5.14 -20.12
N ARG A 43 -9.76 5.69 -20.29
CA ARG A 43 -10.42 6.50 -19.26
C ARG A 43 -11.47 5.74 -18.47
N ALA A 44 -12.21 4.84 -19.11
CA ALA A 44 -13.31 4.09 -18.50
C ALA A 44 -12.95 2.62 -18.25
N THR A 45 -11.95 2.10 -18.96
CA THR A 45 -11.58 0.68 -18.96
C THR A 45 -10.55 0.32 -17.88
N VAL A 46 -9.89 1.31 -17.31
CA VAL A 46 -8.92 1.12 -16.21
C VAL A 46 -9.24 2.07 -15.05
N PRO A 47 -8.93 1.68 -13.80
CA PRO A 47 -9.06 2.54 -12.63
C PRO A 47 -8.24 3.81 -12.75
N GLN A 48 -8.67 4.87 -12.07
CA GLN A 48 -8.05 6.21 -12.14
C GLN A 48 -6.55 6.21 -11.83
N HIS A 49 -6.11 5.39 -10.89
CA HIS A 49 -4.69 5.31 -10.49
C HIS A 49 -3.78 4.73 -11.57
N LEU A 50 -4.32 4.01 -12.56
CA LEU A 50 -3.58 3.48 -13.70
C LEU A 50 -3.62 4.40 -14.93
N GLN A 51 -4.52 5.39 -14.95
CA GLN A 51 -4.66 6.32 -16.07
C GLN A 51 -3.43 7.24 -16.16
N GLY A 52 -2.83 7.31 -17.33
CA GLY A 52 -1.61 8.08 -17.56
C GLY A 52 -0.32 7.45 -17.02
N ASN A 53 -0.38 6.23 -16.44
CA ASN A 53 0.76 5.53 -15.83
C ASN A 53 1.10 4.24 -16.59
N PRO A 54 1.84 4.29 -17.72
CA PRO A 54 2.19 3.09 -18.48
C PRO A 54 3.02 2.09 -17.69
N ALA A 55 3.88 2.55 -16.77
CA ALA A 55 4.70 1.67 -15.94
C ALA A 55 3.86 0.82 -14.98
N ASP A 56 2.87 1.43 -14.31
CA ASP A 56 1.95 0.69 -13.42
C ASP A 56 1.05 -0.24 -14.23
N CYS A 57 0.59 0.19 -15.41
CA CYS A 57 -0.15 -0.66 -16.34
C CYS A 57 0.71 -1.85 -16.79
N MET A 58 2.02 -1.67 -17.03
CA MET A 58 2.93 -2.75 -17.39
C MET A 58 3.05 -3.79 -16.29
N ALA A 59 3.16 -3.36 -15.03
CA ALA A 59 3.17 -4.29 -13.89
C ALA A 59 1.90 -5.14 -13.84
N VAL A 60 0.73 -4.52 -14.09
CA VAL A 60 -0.56 -5.23 -14.15
C VAL A 60 -0.61 -6.20 -15.34
N VAL A 61 -0.11 -5.80 -16.52
CA VAL A 61 -0.06 -6.67 -17.72
C VAL A 61 0.81 -7.88 -17.46
N MET A 62 2.00 -7.71 -16.89
CA MET A 62 2.90 -8.81 -16.54
C MET A 62 2.27 -9.76 -15.52
N GLN A 63 1.63 -9.21 -14.49
CA GLN A 63 0.95 -10.02 -13.47
C GLN A 63 -0.25 -10.78 -14.06
N ALA A 64 -1.03 -10.15 -14.94
CA ALA A 64 -2.13 -10.79 -15.64
C ALA A 64 -1.64 -11.91 -16.58
N ALA A 65 -0.53 -11.71 -17.29
CA ALA A 65 0.11 -12.72 -18.12
C ALA A 65 0.55 -13.93 -17.29
N GLN A 66 1.15 -13.72 -16.12
CA GLN A 66 1.52 -14.78 -15.18
C GLN A 66 0.30 -15.61 -14.77
N TRP A 67 -0.83 -14.98 -14.52
CA TRP A 67 -2.08 -15.65 -14.13
C TRP A 67 -2.93 -16.14 -15.31
N ARG A 68 -2.52 -15.85 -16.55
CA ARG A 68 -3.30 -16.12 -17.76
C ARG A 68 -4.69 -15.52 -17.73
N MET A 69 -4.79 -14.31 -17.20
CA MET A 69 -6.02 -13.54 -17.06
C MET A 69 -6.01 -12.32 -18.00
N ASN A 70 -7.20 -11.80 -18.27
CA ASN A 70 -7.33 -10.57 -19.04
C ASN A 70 -6.78 -9.37 -18.23
N PRO A 71 -5.78 -8.61 -18.75
CA PRO A 71 -5.17 -7.50 -18.05
C PRO A 71 -6.14 -6.40 -17.62
N PHE A 72 -7.17 -6.11 -18.42
CA PHE A 72 -8.20 -5.14 -18.05
C PHE A 72 -9.05 -5.62 -16.87
N ALA A 73 -9.38 -6.91 -16.82
CA ALA A 73 -10.11 -7.48 -15.69
C ALA A 73 -9.27 -7.46 -14.41
N VAL A 74 -7.97 -7.76 -14.52
CA VAL A 74 -7.03 -7.66 -13.39
C VAL A 74 -6.91 -6.21 -12.93
N ALA A 75 -6.74 -5.25 -13.85
CA ALA A 75 -6.65 -3.82 -13.56
C ALA A 75 -7.84 -3.32 -12.73
N GLN A 76 -9.08 -3.73 -13.07
CA GLN A 76 -10.29 -3.34 -12.35
C GLN A 76 -10.32 -3.85 -10.89
N LYS A 77 -9.44 -4.77 -10.54
CA LYS A 77 -9.31 -5.34 -9.20
C LYS A 77 -8.06 -4.87 -8.46
N THR A 78 -7.47 -3.77 -8.93
CA THR A 78 -6.31 -3.13 -8.30
C THR A 78 -6.70 -1.84 -7.59
N HIS A 79 -5.93 -1.47 -6.57
CA HIS A 79 -6.01 -0.19 -5.88
C HIS A 79 -4.64 0.15 -5.29
N VAL A 80 -4.42 1.41 -4.96
CA VAL A 80 -3.16 1.88 -4.36
C VAL A 80 -3.37 2.17 -2.89
N VAL A 81 -2.54 1.57 -2.04
CA VAL A 81 -2.50 1.80 -0.60
C VAL A 81 -1.09 2.24 -0.23
N GLN A 82 -0.94 3.43 0.32
CA GLN A 82 0.37 4.00 0.72
C GLN A 82 1.45 3.92 -0.39
N GLY A 83 1.05 4.16 -1.64
CA GLY A 83 1.95 4.10 -2.78
C GLY A 83 2.24 2.69 -3.32
N THR A 84 1.70 1.64 -2.72
CA THR A 84 1.87 0.25 -3.16
C THR A 84 0.62 -0.25 -3.87
N LEU A 85 0.81 -0.94 -5.00
CA LEU A 85 -0.27 -1.57 -5.75
C LEU A 85 -0.79 -2.79 -4.98
N GLY A 86 -2.06 -2.77 -4.67
CA GLY A 86 -2.78 -3.87 -4.01
C GLY A 86 -3.84 -4.48 -4.90
N TYR A 87 -4.29 -5.68 -4.55
CA TYR A 87 -5.28 -6.45 -5.28
C TYR A 87 -6.46 -6.84 -4.38
N GLU A 88 -7.67 -6.84 -4.94
CA GLU A 88 -8.84 -7.28 -4.20
C GLU A 88 -8.78 -8.77 -3.85
N ALA A 89 -9.25 -9.14 -2.67
CA ALA A 89 -9.29 -10.55 -2.24
C ALA A 89 -10.11 -11.46 -3.17
N GLN A 90 -11.10 -10.90 -3.86
CA GLN A 90 -11.85 -11.61 -4.90
C GLN A 90 -10.95 -12.07 -6.05
N LEU A 91 -9.97 -11.24 -6.45
CA LEU A 91 -9.01 -11.62 -7.47
C LEU A 91 -8.10 -12.75 -7.00
N VAL A 92 -7.67 -12.73 -5.74
CA VAL A 92 -6.88 -13.83 -5.15
C VAL A 92 -7.62 -15.16 -5.26
N ASN A 93 -8.92 -15.18 -4.93
CA ASN A 93 -9.77 -16.37 -5.10
C ASN A 93 -9.77 -16.85 -6.56
N ALA A 94 -10.06 -15.94 -7.51
CA ALA A 94 -10.12 -16.28 -8.93
C ALA A 94 -8.78 -16.83 -9.44
N VAL A 95 -7.67 -16.21 -9.05
CA VAL A 95 -6.31 -16.64 -9.44
C VAL A 95 -5.99 -18.04 -8.91
N VAL A 96 -6.25 -18.29 -7.62
CA VAL A 96 -5.98 -19.61 -7.04
C VAL A 96 -6.85 -20.69 -7.69
N CYS A 97 -8.16 -20.45 -7.85
CA CYS A 97 -9.08 -21.41 -8.48
C CYS A 97 -8.75 -21.68 -9.95
N SER A 98 -8.23 -20.68 -10.69
CA SER A 98 -7.82 -20.86 -12.10
C SER A 98 -6.40 -21.44 -12.26
N SER A 99 -5.63 -21.50 -11.19
CA SER A 99 -4.26 -22.00 -11.20
C SER A 99 -4.22 -23.50 -11.42
N THR A 100 -3.06 -23.99 -11.87
CA THR A 100 -2.81 -25.43 -12.00
C THR A 100 -2.50 -26.10 -10.66
N LYS A 101 -2.49 -25.37 -9.56
CA LYS A 101 -2.12 -25.87 -8.22
C LYS A 101 -3.26 -26.56 -7.50
N VAL A 102 -4.49 -26.08 -7.69
CA VAL A 102 -5.66 -26.68 -7.07
C VAL A 102 -6.39 -27.60 -8.04
N LYS A 103 -7.01 -28.64 -7.46
CA LYS A 103 -7.81 -29.63 -8.18
C LYS A 103 -9.27 -29.19 -8.30
N ASP A 104 -9.76 -28.47 -7.32
CA ASP A 104 -11.15 -28.04 -7.18
C ASP A 104 -11.24 -26.58 -6.72
N SER A 105 -12.45 -26.01 -6.75
CA SER A 105 -12.73 -24.67 -6.23
C SER A 105 -12.76 -24.69 -4.72
N PHE A 106 -12.64 -23.49 -4.10
CA PHE A 106 -12.81 -23.37 -2.67
C PHE A 106 -14.20 -23.77 -2.21
N HIS A 107 -14.24 -24.50 -1.08
CA HIS A 107 -15.44 -24.87 -0.34
C HIS A 107 -15.49 -24.10 0.97
N TYR A 108 -16.71 -23.82 1.44
CA TYR A 108 -16.96 -22.99 2.62
C TYR A 108 -17.97 -23.63 3.54
N ASP A 109 -17.67 -23.62 4.83
CA ASP A 109 -18.57 -24.02 5.89
C ASP A 109 -18.54 -22.96 6.99
N TRP A 110 -19.66 -22.26 7.21
CA TRP A 110 -19.80 -21.23 8.25
C TRP A 110 -20.37 -21.86 9.51
N PHE A 111 -19.70 -21.69 10.62
CA PHE A 111 -20.11 -22.21 11.90
C PHE A 111 -20.37 -21.11 12.94
N GLY A 112 -21.09 -21.46 14.02
CA GLY A 112 -21.52 -20.55 15.07
C GLY A 112 -22.88 -19.89 14.79
N ASP A 113 -23.40 -19.16 15.77
CA ASP A 113 -24.70 -18.49 15.69
C ASP A 113 -24.55 -17.06 15.16
N TRP A 114 -24.74 -16.91 13.87
CA TRP A 114 -24.62 -15.63 13.15
C TRP A 114 -25.83 -14.69 13.30
N THR A 115 -26.89 -15.09 14.01
CA THR A 115 -28.15 -14.33 14.08
C THR A 115 -27.99 -12.94 14.67
N LYS A 116 -27.04 -12.74 15.57
CA LYS A 116 -26.72 -11.43 16.17
C LYS A 116 -25.91 -10.50 15.31
N VAL A 117 -25.27 -11.01 14.27
CA VAL A 117 -24.33 -10.28 13.41
C VAL A 117 -24.95 -9.98 12.05
N ILE A 118 -25.60 -10.99 11.41
CA ILE A 118 -26.19 -10.83 10.09
C ILE A 118 -27.35 -9.84 10.13
N GLY A 119 -27.28 -8.81 9.26
CA GLY A 119 -28.29 -7.77 9.16
C GLY A 119 -28.31 -6.75 10.29
N ASN A 120 -27.42 -6.90 11.29
CA ASN A 120 -27.32 -5.98 12.41
C ASN A 120 -26.27 -4.90 12.15
N PHE A 121 -26.63 -3.89 11.39
CA PHE A 121 -25.76 -2.75 11.07
C PHE A 121 -26.54 -1.42 11.13
N VAL A 122 -25.80 -0.32 11.27
CA VAL A 122 -26.33 1.03 11.27
C VAL A 122 -25.68 1.86 10.18
N THR A 123 -26.47 2.78 9.61
CA THR A 123 -25.93 3.76 8.66
C THR A 123 -25.34 4.94 9.44
N LYS A 124 -24.05 5.23 9.21
CA LYS A 124 -23.33 6.38 9.77
C LYS A 124 -22.94 7.34 8.65
N THR A 125 -22.73 8.60 8.99
CA THR A 125 -22.25 9.62 8.06
C THR A 125 -20.79 9.96 8.40
N SER A 126 -19.92 9.91 7.39
CA SER A 126 -18.52 10.27 7.51
C SER A 126 -18.35 11.80 7.64
N GLN A 127 -17.18 12.25 8.05
CA GLN A 127 -16.84 13.69 8.10
C GLN A 127 -16.98 14.41 6.74
N LYS A 128 -16.89 13.64 5.62
CA LYS A 128 -17.06 14.15 4.25
C LYS A 128 -18.52 14.11 3.77
N GLY A 129 -19.49 13.79 4.63
CA GLY A 129 -20.90 13.69 4.31
C GLY A 129 -21.36 12.39 3.63
N ASN A 130 -20.46 11.45 3.36
CA ASN A 130 -20.81 10.18 2.75
C ASN A 130 -21.42 9.21 3.78
N GLN A 131 -22.52 8.57 3.43
CA GLN A 131 -23.13 7.52 4.24
C GLN A 131 -22.40 6.19 4.06
N TYR A 132 -22.21 5.45 5.16
CA TYR A 132 -21.62 4.13 5.17
C TYR A 132 -22.26 3.23 6.22
N GLN A 133 -22.20 1.93 6.01
CA GLN A 133 -22.69 0.94 6.97
C GLN A 133 -21.59 0.60 7.99
N ALA A 134 -21.96 0.57 9.25
CA ALA A 134 -21.09 0.18 10.35
C ALA A 134 -21.74 -0.94 11.17
N PRO A 135 -20.94 -1.88 11.73
CA PRO A 135 -21.45 -2.92 12.62
C PRO A 135 -22.22 -2.33 13.80
N ASN A 136 -23.36 -2.94 14.13
CA ASN A 136 -24.17 -2.62 15.31
C ASN A 136 -24.17 -3.79 16.31
N TRP A 137 -23.15 -4.63 16.28
CA TRP A 137 -22.88 -5.70 17.23
C TRP A 137 -21.55 -5.45 17.93
N ASN A 138 -21.28 -6.19 18.99
CA ASN A 138 -20.06 -6.08 19.79
C ASN A 138 -19.18 -7.34 19.67
N ALA A 139 -17.96 -7.27 20.21
CA ALA A 139 -17.00 -8.38 20.15
C ALA A 139 -17.49 -9.68 20.84
N ALA A 140 -18.39 -9.58 21.82
CA ALA A 140 -18.97 -10.77 22.48
C ALA A 140 -19.93 -11.51 21.54
N ASP A 141 -20.60 -10.80 20.63
CA ASP A 141 -21.51 -11.39 19.64
C ASP A 141 -20.74 -12.14 18.53
N GLU A 142 -19.44 -11.86 18.37
CA GLU A 142 -18.58 -12.55 17.41
C GLU A 142 -17.99 -13.86 17.94
N LYS A 143 -18.13 -14.13 19.21
CA LYS A 143 -17.52 -15.30 19.86
C LYS A 143 -18.02 -16.62 19.24
N GLY A 144 -17.10 -17.42 18.74
CA GLY A 144 -17.39 -18.72 18.14
C GLY A 144 -17.96 -18.66 16.71
N LEU A 145 -18.08 -17.47 16.11
CA LEU A 145 -18.41 -17.32 14.69
C LEU A 145 -17.18 -17.51 13.85
N GLY A 146 -17.29 -18.28 12.77
CA GLY A 146 -16.16 -18.53 11.90
C GLY A 146 -16.54 -19.14 10.56
N VAL A 147 -15.50 -19.36 9.76
CA VAL A 147 -15.58 -20.07 8.48
C VAL A 147 -14.47 -21.12 8.42
N ARG A 148 -14.81 -22.30 7.94
CA ARG A 148 -13.88 -23.33 7.50
C ARG A 148 -13.80 -23.23 5.99
N VAL A 149 -12.58 -23.11 5.45
CA VAL A 149 -12.32 -23.01 4.01
C VAL A 149 -11.33 -24.08 3.61
N TRP A 150 -11.61 -24.77 2.50
CA TRP A 150 -10.71 -25.80 2.00
C TRP A 150 -10.73 -25.88 0.49
N ALA A 151 -9.63 -26.38 -0.05
CA ALA A 151 -9.47 -26.84 -1.43
C ALA A 151 -8.43 -27.97 -1.45
N THR A 152 -8.48 -28.80 -2.49
CA THR A 152 -7.54 -29.90 -2.66
C THR A 152 -6.42 -29.47 -3.61
N LEU A 153 -5.16 -29.65 -3.20
CA LEU A 153 -4.03 -29.43 -4.09
C LEU A 153 -3.93 -30.52 -5.13
N LYS A 154 -3.48 -30.16 -6.33
CA LYS A 154 -3.27 -31.14 -7.40
C LYS A 154 -2.21 -32.16 -7.01
N GLY A 155 -2.55 -33.44 -7.10
CA GLY A 155 -1.72 -34.56 -6.66
C GLY A 155 -1.95 -35.01 -5.22
N GLU A 156 -2.77 -34.29 -4.46
CA GLU A 156 -3.21 -34.70 -3.12
C GLU A 156 -4.61 -35.34 -3.17
N THR A 157 -4.88 -36.19 -2.20
CA THR A 157 -6.20 -36.83 -2.00
C THR A 157 -7.04 -36.10 -0.98
N GLU A 158 -6.37 -35.53 0.02
CA GLU A 158 -7.01 -34.85 1.16
C GLU A 158 -7.01 -33.33 0.95
N PRO A 159 -8.11 -32.63 1.28
CA PRO A 159 -8.18 -31.19 1.19
C PRO A 159 -7.30 -30.50 2.24
N ARG A 160 -6.70 -29.39 1.88
CA ARG A 160 -6.04 -28.48 2.81
C ARG A 160 -7.08 -27.55 3.41
N VAL A 161 -7.23 -27.58 4.71
CA VAL A 161 -8.29 -26.86 5.45
C VAL A 161 -7.68 -25.77 6.31
N ILE A 162 -8.33 -24.62 6.36
CA ILE A 162 -8.12 -23.63 7.42
C ILE A 162 -9.44 -23.26 8.08
N GLU A 163 -9.37 -22.90 9.34
CA GLU A 163 -10.47 -22.28 10.08
C GLU A 163 -10.09 -20.85 10.45
N LEU A 164 -11.06 -19.94 10.33
CA LEU A 164 -10.89 -18.55 10.68
C LEU A 164 -12.08 -18.06 11.47
N LEU A 165 -11.85 -17.56 12.68
CA LEU A 165 -12.86 -16.93 13.50
C LEU A 165 -13.07 -15.46 13.08
N LEU A 166 -14.29 -14.97 13.19
CA LEU A 166 -14.63 -13.57 12.90
C LEU A 166 -13.83 -12.61 13.81
N SER A 167 -13.61 -12.98 15.07
CA SER A 167 -12.80 -12.21 16.02
C SER A 167 -11.31 -12.09 15.64
N GLN A 168 -10.80 -12.94 14.74
CA GLN A 168 -9.42 -12.87 14.23
C GLN A 168 -9.26 -11.90 13.05
N ALA A 169 -10.36 -11.38 12.51
CA ALA A 169 -10.35 -10.36 11.48
C ALA A 169 -10.17 -8.97 12.14
N GLN A 170 -8.91 -8.58 12.36
CA GLN A 170 -8.58 -7.35 13.09
C GLN A 170 -8.76 -6.09 12.24
N VAL A 171 -8.38 -6.15 10.95
CA VAL A 171 -8.49 -5.01 10.03
C VAL A 171 -9.77 -5.14 9.20
N ARG A 172 -10.69 -4.19 9.38
CA ARG A 172 -12.02 -4.20 8.75
C ARG A 172 -12.33 -2.86 8.09
N ASN A 173 -11.56 -2.55 7.06
CA ASN A 173 -11.66 -1.23 6.40
C ASN A 173 -12.79 -1.16 5.36
N SER A 174 -13.34 -2.29 4.92
CA SER A 174 -14.48 -2.31 4.01
C SER A 174 -15.79 -2.21 4.77
N THR A 175 -16.73 -1.40 4.25
CA THR A 175 -18.11 -1.32 4.77
C THR A 175 -18.87 -2.65 4.63
N LEU A 176 -18.40 -3.55 3.75
CA LEU A 176 -18.97 -4.90 3.61
C LEU A 176 -18.79 -5.76 4.86
N TRP A 177 -17.85 -5.43 5.75
CA TRP A 177 -17.77 -6.11 7.06
C TRP A 177 -19.03 -5.92 7.91
N ALA A 178 -19.78 -4.83 7.69
CA ALA A 178 -21.06 -4.60 8.34
C ALA A 178 -22.24 -5.25 7.59
N SER A 179 -22.29 -5.14 6.26
CA SER A 179 -23.42 -5.61 5.46
C SER A 179 -23.35 -7.07 5.07
N ASP A 180 -22.13 -7.59 4.82
CA ASP A 180 -21.89 -8.99 4.47
C ASP A 180 -20.60 -9.54 5.13
N PRO A 181 -20.62 -9.73 6.46
CA PRO A 181 -19.45 -10.21 7.21
C PRO A 181 -19.05 -11.64 6.82
N LYS A 182 -19.99 -12.48 6.37
CA LYS A 182 -19.68 -13.83 5.91
C LYS A 182 -18.81 -13.83 4.68
N GLN A 183 -19.17 -13.02 3.66
CA GLN A 183 -18.39 -12.89 2.45
C GLN A 183 -16.98 -12.35 2.72
N GLN A 184 -16.89 -11.31 3.57
CA GLN A 184 -15.59 -10.73 3.94
C GLN A 184 -14.70 -11.72 4.69
N LEU A 185 -15.27 -12.50 5.61
CA LEU A 185 -14.54 -13.52 6.33
C LEU A 185 -14.07 -14.65 5.39
N ALA A 186 -14.89 -15.05 4.43
CA ALA A 186 -14.52 -16.03 3.41
C ALA A 186 -13.35 -15.52 2.54
N TYR A 187 -13.38 -14.26 2.09
CA TYR A 187 -12.29 -13.67 1.33
C TYR A 187 -10.97 -13.63 2.12
N LEU A 188 -11.02 -13.23 3.39
CA LEU A 188 -9.86 -13.25 4.26
C LEU A 188 -9.32 -14.68 4.46
N ALA A 189 -10.20 -15.65 4.64
CA ALA A 189 -9.83 -17.05 4.81
C ALA A 189 -9.17 -17.63 3.55
N VAL A 190 -9.72 -17.37 2.35
CA VAL A 190 -9.12 -17.79 1.08
C VAL A 190 -7.72 -17.18 0.91
N LYS A 191 -7.55 -15.91 1.22
CA LYS A 191 -6.26 -15.24 1.18
C LYS A 191 -5.23 -15.91 2.10
N ARG A 192 -5.61 -16.18 3.35
CA ARG A 192 -4.75 -16.90 4.31
C ARG A 192 -4.43 -18.32 3.84
N TRP A 193 -5.42 -19.02 3.30
CA TRP A 193 -5.21 -20.33 2.70
C TRP A 193 -4.19 -20.28 1.56
N ALA A 194 -4.35 -19.31 0.64
CA ALA A 194 -3.45 -19.14 -0.50
C ALA A 194 -2.01 -18.83 -0.05
N ARG A 195 -1.84 -17.97 0.97
CA ARG A 195 -0.52 -17.66 1.55
C ARG A 195 0.15 -18.89 2.13
N LEU A 196 -0.62 -19.81 2.72
CA LEU A 196 -0.08 -20.98 3.40
C LEU A 196 0.21 -22.15 2.44
N TYR A 197 -0.69 -22.40 1.49
CA TYR A 197 -0.65 -23.63 0.67
C TYR A 197 -0.35 -23.42 -0.81
N ALA A 198 -0.47 -22.21 -1.31
CA ALA A 198 -0.20 -21.86 -2.71
C ALA A 198 0.51 -20.48 -2.83
N PRO A 199 1.59 -20.24 -2.05
CA PRO A 199 2.25 -18.92 -2.01
C PRO A 199 2.84 -18.52 -3.36
N ASP A 200 3.27 -19.44 -4.16
CA ASP A 200 3.82 -19.22 -5.50
C ASP A 200 2.79 -18.65 -6.48
N VAL A 201 1.51 -18.94 -6.30
CA VAL A 201 0.42 -18.42 -7.14
C VAL A 201 0.19 -16.93 -6.90
N ILE A 202 0.42 -16.46 -5.66
CA ILE A 202 0.16 -15.08 -5.22
C ILE A 202 1.41 -14.35 -4.76
N LEU A 203 2.58 -14.79 -5.24
CA LEU A 203 3.85 -14.12 -4.91
C LEU A 203 3.87 -12.70 -5.46
N GLY A 204 4.26 -11.73 -4.62
CA GLY A 204 4.27 -10.30 -4.98
C GLY A 204 2.89 -9.63 -4.97
N VAL A 205 1.85 -10.35 -4.58
CA VAL A 205 0.48 -9.83 -4.51
C VAL A 205 0.10 -9.53 -3.07
N TYR A 206 -0.28 -8.30 -2.82
CA TYR A 206 -0.76 -7.84 -1.51
C TYR A 206 -2.22 -7.39 -1.64
N SER A 207 -3.02 -7.70 -0.64
CA SER A 207 -4.37 -7.14 -0.54
C SER A 207 -4.35 -5.81 0.22
N SER A 208 -5.40 -5.01 0.06
CA SER A 208 -5.51 -3.67 0.68
C SER A 208 -5.38 -3.71 2.19
N ASP A 209 -5.93 -4.72 2.83
CA ASP A 209 -5.86 -4.92 4.27
C ASP A 209 -4.45 -5.29 4.72
N GLU A 210 -3.73 -6.15 3.99
CA GLU A 210 -2.33 -6.48 4.28
C GLU A 210 -1.41 -5.25 4.18
N LEU A 211 -1.61 -4.41 3.16
CA LEU A 211 -0.83 -3.17 3.01
C LEU A 211 -1.13 -2.14 4.10
N GLN A 212 -2.33 -2.15 4.67
CA GLN A 212 -2.70 -1.28 5.78
C GLN A 212 -2.24 -1.80 7.15
N GLU A 213 -2.03 -3.10 7.28
CA GLU A 213 -1.45 -3.72 8.48
C GLU A 213 0.06 -3.47 8.61
N GLN A 214 0.75 -3.18 7.50
CA GLN A 214 2.17 -2.88 7.55
C GLN A 214 2.36 -1.51 8.24
N PRO A 215 3.20 -1.42 9.30
CA PRO A 215 3.57 -0.13 9.86
C PRO A 215 4.23 0.71 8.77
N ALA A 216 3.87 2.00 8.70
CA ALA A 216 4.38 2.95 7.71
C ALA A 216 5.91 3.15 7.78
N THR A 217 6.57 2.55 8.74
CA THR A 217 8.02 2.52 8.93
C THR A 217 8.49 1.08 8.96
N GLU A 218 9.39 0.71 8.08
CA GLU A 218 10.16 -0.54 8.19
C GLU A 218 10.79 -0.57 9.59
N ARG A 219 10.37 -1.52 10.41
CA ARG A 219 11.02 -1.78 11.68
C ARG A 219 12.28 -2.56 11.36
N GLU A 220 13.43 -1.93 11.49
CA GLU A 220 14.72 -2.60 11.37
C GLU A 220 14.82 -3.68 12.46
N ILE A 221 14.67 -4.95 12.06
CA ILE A 221 14.62 -6.09 12.98
C ILE A 221 16.01 -6.39 13.58
N ASN A 222 17.06 -5.94 12.90
CA ASN A 222 18.43 -5.89 13.37
C ASN A 222 18.93 -4.45 13.21
N PRO A 223 18.81 -3.60 14.23
CA PRO A 223 19.52 -2.33 14.21
C PRO A 223 21.00 -2.67 14.07
N ARG A 224 21.54 -2.44 12.87
CA ARG A 224 22.99 -2.44 12.69
C ARG A 224 23.48 -1.42 13.68
N GLU A 225 24.28 -1.85 14.67
CA GLU A 225 25.00 -0.88 15.47
C GLU A 225 25.60 0.11 14.48
N GLU A 226 25.20 1.37 14.57
CA GLU A 226 25.78 2.43 13.78
C GLU A 226 27.26 2.52 14.18
N THR A 227 28.05 1.64 13.59
CA THR A 227 29.47 1.95 13.43
C THR A 227 29.46 3.17 12.53
N SER A 228 29.75 4.31 13.11
CA SER A 228 29.92 5.60 12.47
C SER A 228 30.98 5.48 11.36
N SER A 229 30.59 4.98 10.21
CA SER A 229 31.46 4.86 9.06
C SER A 229 30.76 5.45 7.83
N GLY A 230 31.11 6.73 7.56
CA GLY A 230 31.08 7.23 6.21
C GLY A 230 30.02 8.22 5.78
N ARG A 231 29.53 9.09 6.67
CA ARG A 231 29.21 10.43 6.19
C ARG A 231 30.56 11.18 6.10
N PRO A 232 30.97 11.73 4.97
CA PRO A 232 32.14 12.57 4.93
C PRO A 232 31.96 13.62 6.03
N GLU A 233 32.93 13.70 6.97
CA GLU A 233 32.95 14.69 8.03
C GLU A 233 32.81 16.05 7.36
N ARG A 234 31.61 16.66 7.47
CA ARG A 234 31.42 18.03 6.98
C ARG A 234 32.17 18.92 7.92
N GLU A 235 32.91 19.85 7.37
CA GLU A 235 33.61 20.86 8.16
C GLU A 235 32.62 21.58 9.07
N LEU A 236 32.98 21.73 10.33
CA LEU A 236 32.20 22.52 11.29
C LEU A 236 32.16 23.97 10.82
N TYR A 237 30.99 24.62 11.00
CA TYR A 237 30.84 26.02 10.66
C TYR A 237 31.80 26.88 11.51
N PRO A 238 32.74 27.65 10.91
CA PRO A 238 33.74 28.40 11.64
C PRO A 238 33.13 29.41 12.61
N ASP A 239 33.62 29.49 13.84
CA ASP A 239 33.10 30.41 14.86
C ASP A 239 33.19 31.88 14.42
N ALA A 240 34.27 32.26 13.72
CA ALA A 240 34.41 33.61 13.18
C ALA A 240 33.30 33.99 12.17
N ASP A 241 32.90 33.05 11.32
CA ASP A 241 31.82 33.24 10.36
C ASP A 241 30.44 33.23 11.07
N PHE A 242 30.33 32.43 12.16
CA PHE A 242 29.14 32.44 12.99
C PHE A 242 28.92 33.80 13.67
N GLU A 243 29.92 34.33 14.34
CA GLU A 243 29.87 35.64 15.00
C GLU A 243 29.53 36.77 14.02
N GLN A 244 30.04 36.71 12.80
CA GLN A 244 29.74 37.71 11.76
C GLN A 244 28.31 37.61 11.20
N ASN A 245 27.77 36.40 11.10
CA ASN A 245 26.45 36.17 10.50
C ASN A 245 25.30 36.11 11.50
N PHE A 246 25.57 35.76 12.76
CA PHE A 246 24.59 35.65 13.83
C PHE A 246 23.74 36.91 14.03
N PRO A 247 24.29 38.15 14.03
CA PRO A 247 23.49 39.38 14.14
C PRO A 247 22.46 39.56 13.00
N LYS A 248 22.82 39.09 11.80
CA LYS A 248 21.91 39.15 10.65
C LYS A 248 20.78 38.13 10.78
N TRP A 249 21.12 36.93 11.28
CA TRP A 249 20.13 35.88 11.52
C TRP A 249 19.19 36.23 12.67
N LYS A 250 19.74 36.82 13.74
CA LYS A 250 18.95 37.32 14.86
C LYS A 250 17.90 38.33 14.39
N LYS A 251 18.29 39.35 13.60
CA LYS A 251 17.34 40.33 13.03
C LYS A 251 16.29 39.67 12.12
N ALA A 252 16.66 38.62 11.39
CA ALA A 252 15.71 37.95 10.50
C ALA A 252 14.68 37.13 11.29
N ILE A 253 15.07 36.58 12.46
CA ILE A 253 14.17 35.87 13.38
C ILE A 253 13.27 36.87 14.10
N GLU A 254 13.81 37.90 14.71
CA GLU A 254 13.07 38.93 15.42
C GLU A 254 12.07 39.68 14.53
N SER A 255 12.40 39.86 13.26
CA SER A 255 11.48 40.47 12.26
C SER A 255 10.45 39.49 11.67
N GLY A 256 10.41 38.23 12.11
CA GLY A 256 9.50 37.19 11.61
C GLY A 256 9.73 36.77 10.15
N LYS A 257 10.81 37.22 9.52
CA LYS A 257 11.12 36.89 8.13
C LYS A 257 11.58 35.44 7.95
N ARG A 258 12.21 34.83 8.99
CA ARG A 258 12.66 33.45 9.01
C ARG A 258 12.55 32.90 10.42
N THR A 259 12.31 31.59 10.54
CA THR A 259 12.36 30.87 11.81
C THR A 259 13.79 30.40 12.13
N ALA A 260 14.08 30.16 13.41
CA ALA A 260 15.36 29.59 13.84
C ALA A 260 15.67 28.28 13.08
N ARG A 261 14.67 27.44 12.89
CA ARG A 261 14.77 26.19 12.16
C ARG A 261 15.21 26.38 10.70
N GLN A 262 14.58 27.33 10.00
CA GLN A 262 14.93 27.63 8.59
C GLN A 262 16.38 28.13 8.46
N ILE A 263 16.89 28.84 9.45
CA ILE A 263 18.29 29.31 9.45
C ILE A 263 19.23 28.14 9.71
N ILE A 264 18.92 27.28 10.68
CA ILE A 264 19.72 26.08 10.95
C ILE A 264 19.77 25.19 9.71
N ASP A 265 18.63 24.89 9.07
CA ASP A 265 18.58 24.08 7.86
C ASP A 265 19.38 24.66 6.70
N MET A 266 19.34 25.99 6.54
CA MET A 266 20.10 26.71 5.52
C MET A 266 21.61 26.61 5.73
N VAL A 267 22.08 26.76 6.97
CA VAL A 267 23.52 26.70 7.28
C VAL A 267 24.00 25.25 7.25
N SER A 268 23.23 24.31 7.79
CA SER A 268 23.54 22.88 7.78
C SER A 268 23.55 22.27 6.38
N SER A 269 23.04 22.97 5.36
CA SER A 269 23.21 22.56 3.97
C SER A 269 24.66 22.69 3.46
N LYS A 270 25.50 23.52 4.12
CA LYS A 270 26.86 23.86 3.70
C LYS A 270 27.91 23.35 4.66
N ALA A 271 27.71 23.50 5.97
CA ALA A 271 28.60 23.10 7.03
C ALA A 271 27.80 22.78 8.31
N ASP A 272 28.31 21.89 9.16
CA ASP A 272 27.59 21.48 10.37
C ASP A 272 27.78 22.51 11.49
N LEU A 273 26.67 22.97 12.09
CA LEU A 273 26.65 23.86 13.24
C LEU A 273 26.94 23.06 14.53
N THR A 274 27.75 23.61 15.42
CA THR A 274 27.91 23.02 16.75
C THR A 274 26.64 23.10 17.59
N ASP A 275 26.50 22.25 18.61
CA ASP A 275 25.34 22.26 19.50
C ASP A 275 25.16 23.63 20.19
N GLU A 276 26.26 24.30 20.52
CA GLU A 276 26.26 25.64 21.11
C GLU A 276 25.76 26.69 20.13
N GLN A 277 26.19 26.66 18.86
CA GLN A 277 25.75 27.56 17.81
C GLN A 277 24.24 27.37 17.51
N GLN A 278 23.77 26.10 17.44
CA GLN A 278 22.36 25.81 17.28
C GLN A 278 21.49 26.30 18.45
N ALA A 279 21.98 26.12 19.68
CA ALA A 279 21.31 26.59 20.88
C ALA A 279 21.14 28.12 20.88
N GLN A 280 22.20 28.86 20.48
CA GLN A 280 22.13 30.32 20.35
C GLN A 280 21.12 30.79 19.32
N ILE A 281 20.99 30.14 18.16
CA ILE A 281 19.99 30.47 17.14
C ILE A 281 18.57 30.19 17.67
N LYS A 282 18.36 29.05 18.36
CA LYS A 282 17.06 28.69 18.96
C LYS A 282 16.65 29.63 20.10
N ALA A 283 17.60 30.11 20.88
CA ALA A 283 17.32 31.03 21.97
C ALA A 283 16.76 32.38 21.52
N VAL A 284 17.07 32.83 20.31
CA VAL A 284 16.50 34.07 19.75
C VAL A 284 14.99 33.96 19.52
N GLU A 285 14.48 32.78 19.14
CA GLU A 285 13.04 32.55 18.90
C GLU A 285 12.26 32.41 20.22
N ALA A 286 12.93 32.08 21.34
CA ALA A 286 12.32 31.90 22.65
C ALA A 286 12.17 33.21 23.45
N GLN A 287 12.71 34.34 22.99
CA GLN A 287 12.54 35.66 23.64
C GLN A 287 11.38 36.38 22.98
N PRO A 288 10.26 36.65 23.71
CA PRO A 288 9.21 37.53 23.20
C PRO A 288 9.78 38.97 23.09
N ALA A 289 9.41 39.65 22.01
CA ALA A 289 9.75 41.05 21.80
C ALA A 289 9.26 41.87 23.02
N GLU A 290 10.18 42.56 23.70
CA GLU A 290 9.81 43.53 24.71
C GLU A 290 9.06 44.67 24.00
N ASP A 291 7.77 44.82 24.33
CA ASP A 291 6.94 45.96 23.94
C ASP A 291 7.58 47.26 24.46
N GLU A 292 8.01 48.10 23.54
CA GLU A 292 8.42 49.47 23.78
C GLU A 292 7.15 50.27 24.20
N GLN A 293 6.96 50.42 25.53
CA GLN A 293 5.95 51.33 26.11
C GLN A 293 6.32 52.74 25.73
N ALA A 294 5.56 53.35 24.85
CA ALA A 294 5.53 54.80 24.65
C ALA A 294 4.88 55.49 25.87
N PRO A 295 5.47 56.61 26.36
CA PRO A 295 4.94 57.31 27.54
C PRO A 295 3.64 58.04 27.20
N ALA A 296 2.65 57.87 28.07
CA ALA A 296 1.43 58.66 28.07
C ALA A 296 1.75 60.14 28.37
N GLN A 297 1.43 61.05 27.43
CA GLN A 297 1.25 62.45 27.70
C GLN A 297 -0.23 62.66 28.07
N GLY A 298 -0.42 63.13 29.32
CA GLY A 298 -1.67 63.73 29.74
C GLY A 298 -1.77 65.14 29.13
N ASP A 299 -3.02 65.59 28.93
CA ASP A 299 -3.51 66.89 29.39
C ASP A 299 -5.00 67.07 29.05
N GLU A 300 -5.70 67.58 30.09
CA GLU A 300 -6.99 68.24 30.14
C GLU A 300 -8.27 67.48 29.78
#